data_4bf8b9c16a9d037fc46e34e4fc543445
#
_entry.id   4bf8b9c16a9d037fc46e34e4fc543445
#
_cell.length_a   1.000
_cell.length_b   1.000
_cell.length_c   1.000
_cell.angle_alpha   90.00
_cell.angle_beta   90.00
_cell.angle_gamma   90.00
#
_symmetry.space_group_name_H-M   'P 1'
#
loop_
_entity.id
_entity.type
_entity.pdbx_description
1 polymer ?
#
loop_
_entity_poly.entity_id
_entity_poly.type
_entity_poly.pdbx_seq_one_letter_code
_entity_poly.pdbx_strand_id
1 'polypeptide(L)'
;MFIEKVNNEYNPQFVHSMPKIHYYSKKIEGIETEEIIFHEKLDGTCIIYYPLYQDGEIIEVIPKTRNTVIADDFIFDLLEKAITYPIEEIVREYDMILMFELYGVLNQHEIYNPDAYCSLALIGAYSITVKYMCSNSTLDILADKFALKRPKKLIYVKGHQGIYIITSISPYLYRYLEKDKISLHRSLFASLSELTQGIKKILSWVNQESYNINSFILTEGVVANMQKQIGGYLKVKPEEIELKHKGIPTIEIKKEVRKYWDEYGSKIETIYKQDKKHYLNYVKENLAEDFPIDIVESNKTEKRIEKIFFTIWGAKTVPIGIQEIARTLCEENPELSLSEIMEIFSQQYPQKKNQARMVYSICKKIKERDRK
;
A
#
# COMPACT_ATOMS: atom_id res chain seq x y z
N MET A 1 15.21 11.10 10.20
CA MET A 1 16.31 12.09 10.36
C MET A 1 16.78 11.98 11.78
N PHE A 2 18.06 11.67 12.00
CA PHE A 2 18.72 11.78 13.31
C PHE A 2 19.40 13.12 13.38
N ILE A 3 19.44 13.68 14.56
CA ILE A 3 20.08 14.97 14.79
C ILE A 3 21.07 14.78 15.91
N GLU A 4 22.34 14.81 15.57
CA GLU A 4 23.43 14.89 16.53
C GLU A 4 23.64 16.35 16.91
N LYS A 5 23.85 16.60 18.20
CA LYS A 5 24.23 17.94 18.71
C LYS A 5 25.70 17.92 19.05
N VAL A 6 26.51 18.42 18.13
CA VAL A 6 27.97 18.59 18.33
C VAL A 6 28.27 20.09 18.53
N ASN A 7 28.93 20.47 19.61
CA ASN A 7 29.32 21.87 19.89
C ASN A 7 28.17 22.88 19.77
N ASN A 8 26.95 22.51 20.21
CA ASN A 8 25.72 23.28 20.06
C ASN A 8 25.17 23.42 18.62
N GLU A 9 25.78 22.83 17.63
CA GLU A 9 25.26 22.73 16.27
C GLU A 9 24.56 21.38 16.05
N TYR A 10 23.48 21.40 15.24
CA TYR A 10 22.75 20.18 14.88
C TYR A 10 23.29 19.64 13.57
N ASN A 11 23.82 18.41 13.58
CA ASN A 11 24.26 17.70 12.39
C ASN A 11 23.23 16.61 12.00
N PRO A 12 22.35 16.87 11.01
CA PRO A 12 21.30 15.93 10.65
C PRO A 12 21.85 14.79 9.80
N GLN A 13 21.59 13.55 10.20
CA GLN A 13 21.84 12.38 9.39
C GLN A 13 20.57 11.95 8.66
N PHE A 14 20.64 11.80 7.32
CA PHE A 14 19.56 11.32 6.48
C PHE A 14 19.69 9.82 6.24
N VAL A 15 18.62 9.07 6.55
CA VAL A 15 18.54 7.64 6.31
C VAL A 15 17.67 7.38 5.08
N HIS A 16 18.27 6.82 4.04
CA HIS A 16 17.55 6.42 2.85
C HIS A 16 16.71 5.17 3.11
N SER A 17 15.48 5.20 2.69
CA SER A 17 14.56 4.07 2.76
C SER A 17 14.35 3.44 1.39
N MET A 18 13.81 2.22 1.37
CA MET A 18 13.35 1.60 0.13
C MET A 18 12.43 2.57 -0.62
N PRO A 19 12.73 2.88 -1.88
CA PRO A 19 11.87 3.72 -2.71
C PRO A 19 10.45 3.17 -2.77
N LYS A 20 9.48 4.05 -2.99
CA LYS A 20 8.10 3.61 -3.18
C LYS A 20 8.01 2.75 -4.43
N ILE A 21 7.52 1.52 -4.26
CA ILE A 21 7.27 0.61 -5.38
C ILE A 21 5.93 0.99 -6.01
N HIS A 22 5.93 1.30 -7.29
CA HIS A 22 4.77 1.80 -8.02
C HIS A 22 4.06 0.69 -8.79
N TYR A 23 2.74 0.79 -8.93
CA TYR A 23 2.02 0.12 -9.99
C TYR A 23 2.36 0.80 -11.33
N TYR A 24 2.14 0.07 -12.41
CA TYR A 24 2.22 0.67 -13.73
C TYR A 24 1.40 1.98 -13.80
N SER A 25 1.98 3.00 -14.37
CA SER A 25 1.32 4.25 -14.69
C SER A 25 1.94 4.82 -15.97
N LYS A 26 1.21 5.66 -16.69
CA LYS A 26 1.71 6.31 -17.93
C LYS A 26 3.01 7.09 -17.74
N LYS A 27 3.37 7.47 -16.50
CA LYS A 27 4.65 8.13 -16.19
C LYS A 27 5.86 7.18 -16.27
N ILE A 28 5.62 5.86 -16.33
CA ILE A 28 6.63 4.82 -16.45
C ILE A 28 6.76 4.36 -17.93
N GLU A 29 5.87 4.81 -18.82
CA GLU A 29 5.97 4.59 -20.26
C GLU A 29 7.15 5.36 -20.85
N GLY A 30 7.89 4.72 -21.73
CA GLY A 30 9.08 5.30 -22.36
C GLY A 30 10.40 4.84 -21.75
N ILE A 31 10.37 3.85 -20.87
CA ILE A 31 11.59 3.20 -20.38
C ILE A 31 12.08 2.22 -21.44
N GLU A 32 13.14 2.56 -22.13
CA GLU A 32 13.88 1.62 -22.93
C GLU A 32 14.74 0.74 -22.01
N THR A 33 14.20 -0.40 -21.58
CA THR A 33 14.95 -1.42 -20.85
C THR A 33 15.11 -2.64 -21.75
N GLU A 34 16.34 -3.06 -21.97
CA GLU A 34 16.63 -4.26 -22.75
C GLU A 34 16.25 -5.54 -22.00
N GLU A 35 16.38 -5.53 -20.67
CA GLU A 35 16.07 -6.68 -19.83
C GLU A 35 15.37 -6.27 -18.53
N ILE A 36 14.26 -6.98 -18.21
CA ILE A 36 13.51 -6.81 -16.98
C ILE A 36 13.39 -8.15 -16.28
N ILE A 37 13.85 -8.23 -15.04
CA ILE A 37 13.68 -9.41 -14.19
C ILE A 37 12.66 -9.08 -13.09
N PHE A 38 11.57 -9.83 -13.09
CA PHE A 38 10.56 -9.77 -12.04
C PHE A 38 10.89 -10.77 -10.94
N HIS A 39 11.14 -10.26 -9.75
CA HIS A 39 11.38 -11.04 -8.55
C HIS A 39 10.07 -11.27 -7.80
N GLU A 40 10.02 -12.35 -7.04
CA GLU A 40 8.94 -12.61 -6.09
C GLU A 40 8.73 -11.41 -5.18
N LYS A 41 7.48 -10.97 -5.05
CA LYS A 41 7.10 -10.02 -4.01
C LYS A 41 6.80 -10.79 -2.73
N LEU A 42 7.77 -10.77 -1.82
CA LEU A 42 7.58 -11.33 -0.49
C LEU A 42 6.55 -10.50 0.27
N ASP A 43 5.75 -11.17 1.09
CA ASP A 43 4.70 -10.56 1.91
C ASP A 43 5.17 -10.50 3.37
N GLY A 44 5.55 -9.30 3.79
CA GLY A 44 6.14 -9.11 5.10
C GLY A 44 6.32 -7.64 5.47
N THR A 45 7.31 -7.39 6.30
CA THR A 45 7.68 -6.05 6.80
C THR A 45 9.05 -5.64 6.27
N CYS A 46 9.13 -4.50 5.61
CA CYS A 46 10.40 -3.93 5.15
C CYS A 46 11.23 -3.43 6.34
N ILE A 47 12.39 -4.05 6.54
CA ILE A 47 13.39 -3.69 7.57
C ILE A 47 14.58 -3.03 6.90
N ILE A 48 15.05 -1.94 7.49
CA ILE A 48 16.15 -1.13 6.99
C ILE A 48 17.22 -1.09 8.07
N TYR A 49 18.40 -1.61 7.77
CA TYR A 49 19.59 -1.49 8.61
C TYR A 49 20.42 -0.32 8.11
N TYR A 50 20.69 0.63 8.98
CA TYR A 50 21.45 1.81 8.64
C TYR A 50 22.51 2.11 9.71
N PRO A 51 23.69 2.64 9.29
CA PRO A 51 24.71 3.07 10.23
C PRO A 51 24.32 4.39 10.91
N LEU A 52 24.59 4.49 12.19
CA LEU A 52 24.59 5.75 12.95
C LEU A 52 26.03 6.24 13.08
N TYR A 53 26.27 7.46 12.64
CA TYR A 53 27.60 8.07 12.69
C TYR A 53 27.73 9.03 13.86
N GLN A 54 28.91 9.03 14.46
CA GLN A 54 29.38 10.08 15.35
C GLN A 54 30.83 10.39 14.99
N ASP A 55 31.17 11.68 14.80
CA ASP A 55 32.51 12.15 14.41
C ASP A 55 33.08 11.44 13.15
N GLY A 56 32.21 11.01 12.24
CA GLY A 56 32.58 10.32 11.00
C GLY A 56 32.71 8.79 11.12
N GLU A 57 32.65 8.25 12.33
CA GLU A 57 32.74 6.82 12.60
C GLU A 57 31.36 6.19 12.82
N ILE A 58 31.19 4.95 12.37
CA ILE A 58 29.95 4.18 12.61
C ILE A 58 29.96 3.68 14.05
N ILE A 59 29.15 4.29 14.90
CA ILE A 59 29.02 3.89 16.32
C ILE A 59 28.06 2.72 16.51
N GLU A 60 27.01 2.66 15.68
CA GLU A 60 25.98 1.64 15.81
C GLU A 60 25.32 1.36 14.45
N VAL A 61 24.73 0.16 14.28
CA VAL A 61 23.90 -0.20 13.14
C VAL A 61 22.49 -0.51 13.65
N ILE A 62 21.53 0.29 13.22
CA ILE A 62 20.18 0.30 13.77
C ILE A 62 19.17 -0.28 12.76
N PRO A 63 18.35 -1.27 13.16
CA PRO A 63 17.22 -1.70 12.38
C PRO A 63 16.01 -0.78 12.59
N LYS A 64 15.27 -0.51 11.52
CA LYS A 64 14.00 0.25 11.54
C LYS A 64 13.01 -0.31 10.55
N THR A 65 11.73 -0.04 10.74
CA THR A 65 10.73 -0.23 9.69
C THR A 65 10.68 1.00 8.77
N ARG A 66 9.88 0.94 7.72
CA ARG A 66 9.76 2.07 6.79
C ARG A 66 9.30 3.37 7.45
N ASN A 67 8.43 3.27 8.45
CA ASN A 67 7.74 4.43 9.05
C ASN A 67 8.23 4.78 10.46
N THR A 68 9.16 4.04 11.01
CA THR A 68 9.72 4.25 12.34
C THR A 68 11.16 4.77 12.25
N VAL A 69 11.69 5.22 13.36
CA VAL A 69 13.11 5.62 13.50
C VAL A 69 13.94 4.42 13.93
N ILE A 70 13.38 3.60 14.82
CA ILE A 70 13.95 2.35 15.34
C ILE A 70 12.84 1.30 15.24
N ALA A 71 13.19 0.04 15.05
CA ALA A 71 12.24 -1.07 15.16
C ALA A 71 11.66 -1.12 16.59
N ASP A 72 10.41 -1.54 16.71
CA ASP A 72 9.78 -1.79 18.01
C ASP A 72 10.18 -3.18 18.55
N ASP A 73 9.85 -3.44 19.82
CA ASP A 73 10.22 -4.67 20.53
C ASP A 73 9.72 -5.92 19.79
N PHE A 74 8.51 -5.87 19.22
CA PHE A 74 7.95 -7.00 18.46
C PHE A 74 8.79 -7.33 17.23
N ILE A 75 9.23 -6.31 16.50
CA ILE A 75 10.10 -6.49 15.33
C ILE A 75 11.49 -6.97 15.78
N PHE A 76 12.03 -6.47 16.88
CA PHE A 76 13.29 -6.96 17.42
C PHE A 76 13.24 -8.46 17.76
N ASP A 77 12.19 -8.93 18.42
CA ASP A 77 11.99 -10.35 18.74
C ASP A 77 11.92 -11.22 17.47
N LEU A 78 11.35 -10.71 16.39
CA LEU A 78 11.34 -11.40 15.10
C LEU A 78 12.70 -11.40 14.43
N LEU A 79 13.44 -10.29 14.51
CA LEU A 79 14.77 -10.17 13.93
C LEU A 79 15.77 -11.12 14.61
N GLU A 80 15.73 -11.28 15.91
CA GLU A 80 16.55 -12.26 16.66
C GLU A 80 16.35 -13.69 16.12
N LYS A 81 15.12 -14.03 15.73
CA LYS A 81 14.79 -15.35 15.18
C LYS A 81 15.16 -15.51 13.70
N ALA A 82 15.21 -14.39 12.96
CA ALA A 82 15.41 -14.39 11.51
C ALA A 82 16.87 -14.15 11.09
N ILE A 83 17.67 -13.46 11.93
CA ILE A 83 19.05 -13.09 11.63
C ILE A 83 19.96 -14.31 11.74
N THR A 84 20.54 -14.70 10.60
CA THR A 84 21.58 -15.71 10.49
C THR A 84 22.83 -15.16 9.78
N TYR A 85 22.88 -13.84 9.56
CA TYR A 85 23.87 -13.18 8.73
C TYR A 85 24.60 -12.07 9.48
N PRO A 86 25.86 -11.78 9.12
CA PRO A 86 26.62 -10.69 9.73
C PRO A 86 26.21 -9.31 9.17
N ILE A 87 24.93 -8.92 9.35
CA ILE A 87 24.36 -7.69 8.75
C ILE A 87 25.15 -6.45 9.19
N GLU A 88 25.51 -6.37 10.48
CA GLU A 88 26.27 -5.24 11.02
C GLU A 88 27.64 -5.12 10.39
N GLU A 89 28.34 -6.24 10.21
CA GLU A 89 29.65 -6.28 9.55
C GLU A 89 29.54 -5.79 8.10
N ILE A 90 28.52 -6.24 7.37
CA ILE A 90 28.29 -5.83 5.97
C ILE A 90 28.03 -4.30 5.90
N VAL A 91 27.18 -3.77 6.78
CA VAL A 91 26.89 -2.34 6.82
C VAL A 91 28.16 -1.54 7.09
N ARG A 92 29.02 -1.97 8.03
CA ARG A 92 30.29 -1.31 8.39
C ARG A 92 31.34 -1.42 7.28
N GLU A 93 31.51 -2.61 6.70
CA GLU A 93 32.54 -2.88 5.67
C GLU A 93 32.26 -2.11 4.37
N TYR A 94 30.99 -2.02 3.96
CA TYR A 94 30.62 -1.45 2.66
C TYR A 94 30.03 -0.04 2.73
N ASP A 95 29.87 0.54 3.93
CA ASP A 95 29.21 1.83 4.13
C ASP A 95 27.85 1.91 3.41
N MET A 96 26.99 0.94 3.72
CA MET A 96 25.72 0.75 3.04
C MET A 96 24.54 0.75 4.01
N ILE A 97 23.40 1.20 3.50
CA ILE A 97 22.09 0.93 4.11
C ILE A 97 21.55 -0.35 3.44
N LEU A 98 21.23 -1.37 4.22
CA LEU A 98 20.67 -2.62 3.73
C LEU A 98 19.16 -2.67 3.98
N MET A 99 18.41 -3.17 3.01
CA MET A 99 16.94 -3.25 3.05
C MET A 99 16.52 -4.69 2.85
N PHE A 100 15.78 -5.21 3.81
CA PHE A 100 15.29 -6.58 3.83
C PHE A 100 13.78 -6.63 3.90
N GLU A 101 13.18 -7.70 3.40
CA GLU A 101 11.82 -8.09 3.75
C GLU A 101 11.89 -9.15 4.86
N LEU A 102 11.31 -8.85 6.01
CA LEU A 102 11.10 -9.80 7.11
C LEU A 102 9.78 -10.51 6.83
N TYR A 103 9.81 -11.82 6.58
CA TYR A 103 8.65 -12.59 6.14
C TYR A 103 8.62 -13.99 6.75
N GLY A 104 7.50 -14.67 6.59
CA GLY A 104 7.28 -16.03 7.04
C GLY A 104 6.09 -16.17 7.98
N VAL A 105 5.91 -17.34 8.55
CA VAL A 105 4.74 -17.69 9.38
C VAL A 105 4.57 -16.74 10.57
N LEU A 106 5.66 -16.32 11.22
CA LEU A 106 5.60 -15.40 12.36
C LEU A 106 5.31 -13.95 11.98
N ASN A 107 5.49 -13.58 10.71
CA ASN A 107 5.21 -12.24 10.19
C ASN A 107 4.33 -12.31 8.94
N GLN A 108 3.29 -13.13 9.03
CA GLN A 108 2.33 -13.32 7.94
C GLN A 108 1.38 -12.11 7.84
N HIS A 109 1.20 -11.61 6.62
CA HIS A 109 0.21 -10.58 6.29
C HIS A 109 -0.96 -11.21 5.52
N GLU A 110 -0.83 -11.36 4.19
CA GLU A 110 -1.89 -11.89 3.31
C GLU A 110 -1.55 -13.28 2.76
N ILE A 111 -0.25 -13.57 2.61
CA ILE A 111 0.24 -14.80 1.98
C ILE A 111 0.85 -15.71 3.04
N TYR A 112 0.37 -16.94 3.08
CA TYR A 112 0.99 -17.97 3.89
C TYR A 112 2.23 -18.51 3.17
N ASN A 113 3.40 -18.36 3.81
CA ASN A 113 4.64 -18.92 3.29
C ASN A 113 5.10 -20.08 4.19
N PRO A 114 4.75 -21.35 3.84
CA PRO A 114 5.07 -22.51 4.67
C PRO A 114 6.57 -22.82 4.72
N ASP A 115 7.34 -22.36 3.74
CA ASP A 115 8.77 -22.63 3.61
C ASP A 115 9.63 -21.74 4.51
N ALA A 116 9.02 -20.74 5.15
CA ALA A 116 9.72 -19.80 6.01
C ALA A 116 8.98 -19.58 7.32
N TYR A 117 9.61 -19.99 8.44
CA TYR A 117 9.07 -19.71 9.78
C TYR A 117 9.24 -18.23 10.13
N CYS A 118 10.47 -17.73 10.05
CA CYS A 118 10.85 -16.32 10.16
C CYS A 118 12.14 -16.13 9.36
N SER A 119 12.16 -15.24 8.38
CA SER A 119 13.30 -15.08 7.48
C SER A 119 13.46 -13.65 7.02
N LEU A 120 14.71 -13.28 6.70
CA LEU A 120 15.05 -12.03 6.05
C LEU A 120 15.54 -12.30 4.62
N ALA A 121 15.05 -11.53 3.65
CA ALA A 121 15.55 -11.54 2.28
C ALA A 121 16.00 -10.14 1.87
N LEU A 122 17.21 -10.01 1.35
CA LEU A 122 17.78 -8.75 0.85
C LEU A 122 17.01 -8.29 -0.38
N ILE A 123 16.28 -7.17 -0.29
CA ILE A 123 15.47 -6.59 -1.35
C ILE A 123 16.07 -5.33 -1.95
N GLY A 124 16.99 -4.67 -1.25
CA GLY A 124 17.65 -3.46 -1.70
C GLY A 124 18.88 -3.11 -0.87
N ALA A 125 19.71 -2.26 -1.40
CA ALA A 125 20.80 -1.60 -0.67
C ALA A 125 21.03 -0.20 -1.25
N TYR A 126 21.46 0.72 -0.40
CA TYR A 126 21.85 2.07 -0.79
C TYR A 126 23.31 2.30 -0.38
N SER A 127 24.16 2.62 -1.33
CA SER A 127 25.54 2.99 -1.06
C SER A 127 25.59 4.44 -0.57
N ILE A 128 26.09 4.66 0.64
CA ILE A 128 26.21 6.00 1.23
C ILE A 128 27.30 6.79 0.54
N THR A 129 28.42 6.14 0.24
CA THR A 129 29.59 6.74 -0.43
C THR A 129 29.23 7.24 -1.83
N VAL A 130 28.54 6.43 -2.64
CA VAL A 130 28.24 6.75 -4.06
C VAL A 130 26.85 7.38 -4.22
N LYS A 131 26.05 7.39 -3.16
CA LYS A 131 24.72 8.03 -3.07
C LYS A 131 23.70 7.51 -4.09
N TYR A 132 23.67 6.19 -4.32
CA TYR A 132 22.65 5.58 -5.18
C TYR A 132 22.18 4.20 -4.68
N MET A 133 21.02 3.78 -5.19
CA MET A 133 20.50 2.42 -4.97
C MET A 133 21.30 1.40 -5.76
N CYS A 134 21.72 0.34 -5.10
CA CYS A 134 22.47 -0.74 -5.73
C CYS A 134 21.65 -1.48 -6.79
N SER A 135 22.35 -1.94 -7.82
CA SER A 135 21.75 -2.74 -8.88
C SER A 135 21.38 -4.16 -8.41
N ASN A 136 20.50 -4.85 -9.14
CA ASN A 136 20.21 -6.26 -8.84
C ASN A 136 21.46 -7.13 -8.90
N SER A 137 22.37 -6.88 -9.86
CA SER A 137 23.64 -7.60 -9.94
C SER A 137 24.52 -7.37 -8.71
N THR A 138 24.60 -6.14 -8.21
CA THR A 138 25.33 -5.83 -6.96
C THR A 138 24.70 -6.54 -5.77
N LEU A 139 23.35 -6.54 -5.68
CA LEU A 139 22.63 -7.24 -4.62
C LEU A 139 22.85 -8.76 -4.68
N ASP A 140 22.90 -9.34 -5.87
CA ASP A 140 23.17 -10.76 -6.06
C ASP A 140 24.61 -11.11 -5.63
N ILE A 141 25.61 -10.29 -5.99
CA ILE A 141 26.99 -10.46 -5.55
C ILE A 141 27.11 -10.38 -4.01
N LEU A 142 26.45 -9.42 -3.39
CA LEU A 142 26.40 -9.32 -1.92
C LEU A 142 25.75 -10.56 -1.31
N ALA A 143 24.63 -10.99 -1.87
CA ALA A 143 23.91 -12.16 -1.40
C ALA A 143 24.76 -13.44 -1.48
N ASP A 144 25.44 -13.65 -2.61
CA ASP A 144 26.33 -14.80 -2.79
C ASP A 144 27.52 -14.75 -1.82
N LYS A 145 28.17 -13.57 -1.66
CA LYS A 145 29.31 -13.40 -0.75
C LYS A 145 29.00 -13.68 0.70
N PHE A 146 27.81 -13.25 1.17
CA PHE A 146 27.42 -13.33 2.58
C PHE A 146 26.31 -14.35 2.85
N ALA A 147 26.00 -15.20 1.88
CA ALA A 147 24.93 -16.19 1.93
C ALA A 147 23.56 -15.61 2.30
N LEU A 148 23.28 -14.35 1.91
CA LEU A 148 22.02 -13.70 2.17
C LEU A 148 20.92 -14.27 1.28
N LYS A 149 19.72 -14.44 1.81
CA LYS A 149 18.56 -14.79 0.97
C LYS A 149 18.16 -13.63 0.07
N ARG A 150 17.74 -13.96 -1.15
CA ARG A 150 17.16 -13.03 -2.13
C ARG A 150 15.76 -13.50 -2.52
N PRO A 151 14.84 -12.58 -2.89
CA PRO A 151 13.60 -12.98 -3.54
C PRO A 151 13.87 -13.79 -4.81
N LYS A 152 13.06 -14.81 -5.06
CA LYS A 152 13.21 -15.66 -6.26
C LYS A 152 13.03 -14.84 -7.54
N LYS A 153 13.84 -15.08 -8.55
CA LYS A 153 13.63 -14.55 -9.90
C LYS A 153 12.53 -15.38 -10.58
N LEU A 154 11.40 -14.75 -10.90
CA LEU A 154 10.21 -15.48 -11.34
C LEU A 154 9.91 -15.34 -12.83
N ILE A 155 10.07 -14.14 -13.41
CA ILE A 155 9.73 -13.89 -14.81
C ILE A 155 10.84 -13.05 -15.42
N TYR A 156 11.33 -13.48 -16.59
CA TYR A 156 12.35 -12.80 -17.38
C TYR A 156 11.71 -12.22 -18.63
N VAL A 157 11.97 -10.96 -18.91
CA VAL A 157 11.40 -10.22 -20.03
C VAL A 157 12.52 -9.53 -20.78
N LYS A 158 12.46 -9.55 -22.12
CA LYS A 158 13.26 -8.68 -22.99
C LYS A 158 12.36 -7.61 -23.59
N GLY A 159 12.83 -6.37 -23.57
CA GLY A 159 12.18 -5.23 -24.19
C GLY A 159 13.06 -4.62 -25.27
N HIS A 160 12.46 -4.21 -26.38
CA HIS A 160 13.11 -3.46 -27.44
C HIS A 160 12.10 -2.50 -28.07
N GLN A 161 12.44 -1.21 -28.09
CA GLN A 161 11.61 -0.16 -28.68
C GLN A 161 10.15 -0.17 -28.21
N GLY A 162 9.92 -0.42 -26.92
CA GLY A 162 8.57 -0.44 -26.33
C GLY A 162 7.80 -1.75 -26.53
N ILE A 163 8.37 -2.72 -27.26
CA ILE A 163 7.81 -4.07 -27.41
C ILE A 163 8.49 -5.00 -26.40
N TYR A 164 7.70 -5.84 -25.73
CA TYR A 164 8.19 -6.74 -24.68
C TYR A 164 7.83 -8.19 -24.98
N ILE A 165 8.73 -9.10 -24.61
CA ILE A 165 8.51 -10.55 -24.68
C ILE A 165 8.95 -11.21 -23.38
N ILE A 166 8.12 -12.10 -22.82
CA ILE A 166 8.52 -12.96 -21.72
C ILE A 166 9.40 -14.06 -22.28
N THR A 167 10.67 -14.07 -21.90
CA THR A 167 11.66 -15.04 -22.41
C THR A 167 11.74 -16.30 -21.57
N SER A 168 11.43 -16.20 -20.28
CA SER A 168 11.43 -17.34 -19.35
C SER A 168 10.52 -17.09 -18.16
N ILE A 169 9.92 -18.18 -17.67
CA ILE A 169 9.19 -18.25 -16.41
C ILE A 169 9.89 -19.29 -15.55
N SER A 170 10.12 -18.98 -14.27
CA SER A 170 10.82 -19.91 -13.37
C SER A 170 10.08 -21.23 -13.22
N PRO A 171 10.79 -22.35 -13.01
CA PRO A 171 10.16 -23.65 -12.72
C PRO A 171 9.19 -23.60 -11.53
N TYR A 172 9.45 -22.68 -10.59
CA TYR A 172 8.61 -22.47 -9.41
C TYR A 172 7.17 -22.05 -9.78
N LEU A 173 6.97 -21.15 -10.75
CA LEU A 173 5.66 -20.78 -11.27
C LEU A 173 5.17 -21.74 -12.32
N TYR A 174 6.08 -22.24 -13.18
CA TYR A 174 5.77 -23.03 -14.35
C TYR A 174 4.99 -24.32 -14.02
N ARG A 175 5.28 -24.95 -12.87
CA ARG A 175 4.59 -26.17 -12.42
C ARG A 175 3.07 -26.00 -12.15
N TYR A 176 2.63 -24.75 -11.99
CA TYR A 176 1.21 -24.42 -11.79
C TYR A 176 0.53 -23.88 -13.05
N LEU A 177 1.23 -23.83 -14.19
CA LEU A 177 0.67 -23.38 -15.45
C LEU A 177 0.28 -24.58 -16.32
N GLU A 178 -0.99 -24.63 -16.70
CA GLU A 178 -1.49 -25.59 -17.66
C GLU A 178 -0.87 -25.38 -19.06
N LYS A 179 -0.76 -26.45 -19.86
CA LYS A 179 -0.06 -26.44 -21.16
C LYS A 179 -0.63 -25.40 -22.14
N ASP A 180 -1.91 -25.18 -22.14
CA ASP A 180 -2.61 -24.22 -23.00
C ASP A 180 -2.38 -22.75 -22.58
N LYS A 181 -2.09 -22.51 -21.29
CA LYS A 181 -1.76 -21.18 -20.74
C LYS A 181 -0.30 -20.80 -20.94
N ILE A 182 0.54 -21.76 -21.27
CA ILE A 182 2.01 -21.56 -21.51
C ILE A 182 2.27 -20.71 -22.78
N SER A 183 1.35 -20.64 -23.73
CA SER A 183 1.49 -19.82 -24.94
C SER A 183 1.70 -18.32 -24.64
N LEU A 184 1.23 -17.82 -23.48
CA LEU A 184 1.43 -16.45 -23.05
C LEU A 184 2.89 -16.09 -22.78
N HIS A 185 3.76 -17.06 -22.46
CA HIS A 185 5.18 -16.78 -22.19
C HIS A 185 5.99 -16.44 -23.45
N ARG A 186 5.41 -16.60 -24.64
CA ARG A 186 6.03 -16.20 -25.92
C ARG A 186 5.26 -15.07 -26.62
N SER A 187 4.24 -14.52 -25.97
CA SER A 187 3.46 -13.44 -26.53
C SER A 187 4.27 -12.15 -26.57
N LEU A 188 4.12 -11.41 -27.66
CA LEU A 188 4.61 -10.05 -27.78
C LEU A 188 3.61 -9.10 -27.13
N PHE A 189 4.10 -8.18 -26.34
CA PHE A 189 3.32 -7.12 -25.71
C PHE A 189 3.75 -5.77 -26.29
N ALA A 190 2.83 -5.04 -26.87
CA ALA A 190 3.10 -3.77 -27.55
C ALA A 190 3.35 -2.60 -26.58
N SER A 191 3.23 -2.84 -25.29
CA SER A 191 3.48 -1.84 -24.25
C SER A 191 3.79 -2.48 -22.89
N LEU A 192 4.39 -1.70 -21.99
CA LEU A 192 4.58 -2.10 -20.59
C LEU A 192 3.23 -2.35 -19.89
N SER A 193 2.18 -1.64 -20.29
CA SER A 193 0.82 -1.85 -19.81
C SER A 193 0.31 -3.24 -20.15
N GLU A 194 0.41 -3.65 -21.40
CA GLU A 194 0.01 -4.99 -21.84
C GLU A 194 0.84 -6.08 -21.17
N LEU A 195 2.16 -5.89 -21.06
CA LEU A 195 3.04 -6.79 -20.32
C LEU A 195 2.58 -6.97 -18.88
N THR A 196 2.30 -5.87 -18.17
CA THR A 196 1.84 -5.95 -16.77
C THR A 196 0.49 -6.66 -16.64
N GLN A 197 -0.43 -6.49 -17.59
CA GLN A 197 -1.69 -7.23 -17.63
C GLN A 197 -1.48 -8.73 -17.93
N GLY A 198 -0.56 -9.06 -18.84
CA GLY A 198 -0.17 -10.45 -19.11
C GLY A 198 0.42 -11.12 -17.88
N ILE A 199 1.31 -10.44 -17.17
CA ILE A 199 1.91 -10.94 -15.91
C ILE A 199 0.81 -11.12 -14.83
N LYS A 200 -0.12 -10.17 -14.68
CA LYS A 200 -1.25 -10.32 -13.75
C LYS A 200 -2.03 -11.61 -14.00
N LYS A 201 -2.36 -11.89 -15.26
CA LYS A 201 -3.08 -13.13 -15.64
C LYS A 201 -2.28 -14.38 -15.28
N ILE A 202 -0.98 -14.41 -15.58
CA ILE A 202 -0.10 -15.53 -15.23
C ILE A 202 -0.13 -15.77 -13.72
N LEU A 203 0.03 -14.73 -12.92
CA LEU A 203 0.05 -14.82 -11.46
C LEU A 203 -1.30 -15.26 -10.89
N SER A 204 -2.44 -14.77 -11.43
CA SER A 204 -3.77 -15.19 -11.00
C SER A 204 -4.00 -16.69 -11.30
N TRP A 205 -3.61 -17.19 -12.48
CA TRP A 205 -3.71 -18.61 -12.79
C TRP A 205 -2.85 -19.48 -11.87
N VAL A 206 -1.61 -19.05 -11.61
CA VAL A 206 -0.70 -19.76 -10.70
C VAL A 206 -1.27 -19.81 -9.29
N ASN A 207 -1.83 -18.71 -8.79
CA ASN A 207 -2.45 -18.67 -7.48
C ASN A 207 -3.70 -19.53 -7.39
N GLN A 208 -4.55 -19.49 -8.41
CA GLN A 208 -5.75 -20.32 -8.47
C GLN A 208 -5.39 -21.81 -8.46
N GLU A 209 -4.41 -22.21 -9.26
CA GLU A 209 -3.99 -23.61 -9.33
C GLU A 209 -3.27 -24.04 -8.04
N SER A 210 -2.43 -23.18 -7.46
CA SER A 210 -1.85 -23.45 -6.15
C SER A 210 -2.91 -23.61 -5.06
N TYR A 211 -3.94 -22.79 -5.09
CA TYR A 211 -5.05 -22.91 -4.14
C TYR A 211 -5.82 -24.24 -4.32
N ASN A 212 -6.07 -24.64 -5.56
CA ASN A 212 -6.73 -25.90 -5.87
C ASN A 212 -5.92 -27.13 -5.38
N ILE A 213 -4.58 -27.09 -5.52
CA ILE A 213 -3.70 -28.20 -5.15
C ILE A 213 -3.35 -28.19 -3.67
N ASN A 214 -3.00 -27.03 -3.14
CA ASN A 214 -2.34 -26.88 -1.84
C ASN A 214 -3.15 -26.11 -0.79
N SER A 215 -4.32 -25.57 -1.16
CA SER A 215 -5.18 -24.74 -0.32
C SER A 215 -4.51 -23.43 0.16
N PHE A 216 -3.50 -22.94 -0.54
CA PHE A 216 -2.89 -21.63 -0.26
C PHE A 216 -2.52 -20.85 -1.53
N ILE A 217 -2.44 -19.53 -1.41
CA ILE A 217 -2.01 -18.62 -2.46
C ILE A 217 -0.49 -18.63 -2.53
N LEU A 218 0.07 -18.86 -3.72
CA LEU A 218 1.52 -19.05 -3.90
C LEU A 218 2.32 -17.74 -3.84
N THR A 219 1.78 -16.63 -4.35
CA THR A 219 2.53 -15.37 -4.46
C THR A 219 1.62 -14.14 -4.30
N GLU A 220 2.13 -13.13 -3.59
CA GLU A 220 1.51 -11.80 -3.49
C GLU A 220 1.60 -11.03 -4.82
N GLY A 221 2.61 -11.36 -5.64
CA GLY A 221 2.91 -10.68 -6.88
C GLY A 221 4.40 -10.69 -7.20
N VAL A 222 4.79 -9.80 -8.09
CA VAL A 222 6.19 -9.65 -8.49
C VAL A 222 6.63 -8.18 -8.47
N VAL A 223 7.94 -7.96 -8.32
CA VAL A 223 8.58 -6.64 -8.35
C VAL A 223 9.74 -6.67 -9.32
N ALA A 224 9.81 -5.68 -10.21
CA ALA A 224 10.96 -5.44 -11.07
C ALA A 224 11.69 -4.16 -10.64
N ASN A 225 13.01 -4.20 -10.61
CA ASN A 225 13.86 -3.02 -10.50
C ASN A 225 14.20 -2.54 -11.92
N MET A 226 13.67 -1.38 -12.29
CA MET A 226 13.83 -0.78 -13.62
C MET A 226 14.87 0.34 -13.56
N GLN A 227 16.12 0.00 -13.35
CA GLN A 227 17.29 0.79 -12.89
C GLN A 227 17.53 2.18 -13.49
N LYS A 228 16.92 2.54 -14.61
CA LYS A 228 17.24 3.81 -15.32
C LYS A 228 16.35 4.98 -14.92
N GLN A 229 15.48 4.83 -13.91
CA GLN A 229 14.55 5.90 -13.50
C GLN A 229 14.56 6.17 -12.00
N ILE A 230 14.31 7.43 -11.64
CA ILE A 230 14.09 7.88 -10.26
C ILE A 230 12.92 7.10 -9.68
N GLY A 231 13.19 6.22 -8.72
CA GLY A 231 12.20 5.35 -8.08
C GLY A 231 11.81 4.10 -8.87
N GLY A 232 12.62 3.61 -9.77
CA GLY A 232 12.49 2.56 -10.76
C GLY A 232 12.01 1.18 -10.33
N TYR A 233 11.12 1.06 -9.35
CA TYR A 233 10.53 -0.22 -8.96
C TYR A 233 9.08 -0.30 -9.41
N LEU A 234 8.81 -1.33 -10.24
CA LEU A 234 7.47 -1.66 -10.72
C LEU A 234 6.96 -2.91 -10.00
N LYS A 235 5.75 -2.86 -9.45
CA LYS A 235 5.07 -4.03 -8.89
C LYS A 235 3.87 -4.43 -9.73
N VAL A 236 3.67 -5.73 -9.85
CA VAL A 236 2.50 -6.34 -10.45
C VAL A 236 1.91 -7.31 -9.44
N LYS A 237 0.64 -7.12 -9.10
CA LYS A 237 -0.11 -8.00 -8.20
C LYS A 237 -1.30 -8.61 -8.95
N PRO A 238 -1.66 -9.87 -8.69
CA PRO A 238 -2.91 -10.45 -9.14
C PRO A 238 -4.12 -9.65 -8.63
N GLU A 239 -5.21 -9.71 -9.34
CA GLU A 239 -6.39 -8.89 -9.02
C GLU A 239 -7.00 -9.26 -7.66
N GLU A 240 -7.08 -10.55 -7.34
CA GLU A 240 -7.54 -11.07 -6.06
C GLU A 240 -6.72 -10.54 -4.88
N ILE A 241 -5.40 -10.42 -5.05
CA ILE A 241 -4.51 -9.85 -4.03
C ILE A 241 -4.69 -8.33 -3.92
N GLU A 242 -4.87 -7.65 -5.05
CA GLU A 242 -5.17 -6.21 -5.03
C GLU A 242 -6.48 -5.92 -4.29
N LEU A 243 -7.50 -6.74 -4.51
CA LEU A 243 -8.77 -6.63 -3.81
C LEU A 243 -8.61 -6.85 -2.30
N LYS A 244 -7.86 -7.87 -1.87
CA LYS A 244 -7.55 -8.09 -0.43
C LYS A 244 -6.88 -6.87 0.19
N HIS A 245 -5.86 -6.31 -0.47
CA HIS A 245 -5.13 -5.14 0.05
C HIS A 245 -5.93 -3.83 0.02
N LYS A 246 -6.61 -3.56 -1.08
CA LYS A 246 -7.34 -2.31 -1.28
C LYS A 246 -8.77 -2.39 -0.74
N GLY A 247 -9.33 -3.60 -0.64
CA GLY A 247 -10.74 -3.87 -0.40
C GLY A 247 -11.60 -3.40 -1.58
N ILE A 248 -12.90 -3.52 -1.45
CA ILE A 248 -13.86 -3.13 -2.49
C ILE A 248 -13.69 -1.64 -2.83
N PRO A 249 -13.72 -1.25 -4.11
CA PRO A 249 -13.62 0.14 -4.52
C PRO A 249 -14.69 1.00 -3.85
N THR A 250 -14.30 2.18 -3.36
CA THR A 250 -15.23 3.08 -2.67
C THR A 250 -16.44 3.47 -3.52
N ILE A 251 -16.29 3.48 -4.85
CA ILE A 251 -17.38 3.81 -5.78
C ILE A 251 -18.46 2.73 -5.77
N GLU A 252 -18.09 1.45 -5.71
CA GLU A 252 -19.04 0.35 -5.66
C GLU A 252 -19.79 0.33 -4.33
N ILE A 253 -19.07 0.49 -3.21
CA ILE A 253 -19.74 0.63 -1.91
C ILE A 253 -20.71 1.83 -1.91
N LYS A 254 -20.32 2.97 -2.48
CA LYS A 254 -21.20 4.14 -2.58
C LYS A 254 -22.43 3.88 -3.42
N LYS A 255 -22.30 3.11 -4.48
CA LYS A 255 -23.41 2.72 -5.37
C LYS A 255 -24.43 1.89 -4.58
N GLU A 256 -24.00 0.87 -3.86
CA GLU A 256 -24.89 0.00 -3.09
C GLU A 256 -25.50 0.73 -1.87
N VAL A 257 -24.75 1.58 -1.17
CA VAL A 257 -25.31 2.43 -0.12
C VAL A 257 -26.35 3.41 -0.68
N ARG A 258 -26.18 3.93 -1.89
CA ARG A 258 -27.19 4.78 -2.54
C ARG A 258 -28.47 4.01 -2.89
N LYS A 259 -28.34 2.79 -3.43
CA LYS A 259 -29.50 1.91 -3.68
C LYS A 259 -30.30 1.69 -2.40
N TYR A 260 -29.62 1.39 -1.29
CA TYR A 260 -30.26 1.28 0.01
C TYR A 260 -31.03 2.56 0.40
N TRP A 261 -30.43 3.75 0.17
CA TRP A 261 -31.11 5.03 0.43
C TRP A 261 -32.31 5.26 -0.49
N ASP A 262 -32.23 4.88 -1.73
CA ASP A 262 -33.33 5.06 -2.70
C ASP A 262 -34.50 4.13 -2.37
N GLU A 263 -34.24 2.93 -1.85
CA GLU A 263 -35.24 1.95 -1.47
C GLU A 263 -35.91 2.26 -0.10
N TYR A 264 -35.09 2.62 0.90
CA TYR A 264 -35.58 2.76 2.27
C TYR A 264 -35.67 4.21 2.77
N GLY A 265 -35.26 5.19 2.01
CA GLY A 265 -35.08 6.61 2.30
C GLY A 265 -35.84 7.20 3.50
N SER A 266 -37.17 7.29 3.41
CA SER A 266 -38.00 7.85 4.49
C SER A 266 -38.15 6.95 5.73
N LYS A 267 -37.83 5.65 5.60
CA LYS A 267 -37.97 4.64 6.66
C LYS A 267 -36.66 4.33 7.38
N ILE A 268 -35.53 4.84 6.91
CA ILE A 268 -34.20 4.49 7.40
C ILE A 268 -34.06 4.69 8.91
N GLU A 269 -34.55 5.77 9.45
CA GLU A 269 -34.44 6.02 10.89
C GLU A 269 -35.23 4.99 11.73
N THR A 270 -36.38 4.57 11.26
CA THR A 270 -37.19 3.54 11.89
C THR A 270 -36.53 2.19 11.82
N ILE A 271 -36.01 1.81 10.62
CA ILE A 271 -35.31 0.55 10.40
C ILE A 271 -34.05 0.50 11.25
N TYR A 272 -33.28 1.56 11.30
CA TYR A 272 -32.03 1.61 12.07
C TYR A 272 -32.28 1.51 13.59
N LYS A 273 -33.41 2.03 14.09
CA LYS A 273 -33.79 1.84 15.50
C LYS A 273 -34.15 0.39 15.82
N GLN A 274 -34.69 -0.35 14.85
CA GLN A 274 -35.10 -1.75 15.00
C GLN A 274 -33.92 -2.69 14.79
N ASP A 275 -33.13 -2.47 13.72
CA ASP A 275 -31.95 -3.23 13.35
C ASP A 275 -30.83 -2.31 12.87
N LYS A 276 -29.85 -2.10 13.75
CA LYS A 276 -28.68 -1.23 13.47
C LYS A 276 -27.78 -1.76 12.37
N LYS A 277 -27.90 -3.04 12.02
CA LYS A 277 -27.06 -3.69 11.00
C LYS A 277 -27.78 -3.91 9.68
N HIS A 278 -29.06 -3.61 9.58
CA HIS A 278 -29.84 -3.85 8.38
C HIS A 278 -29.19 -3.28 7.11
N TYR A 279 -28.75 -2.01 7.14
CA TYR A 279 -28.07 -1.39 6.01
C TYR A 279 -26.74 -2.08 5.65
N LEU A 280 -26.03 -2.57 6.67
CA LEU A 280 -24.75 -3.25 6.49
C LEU A 280 -24.95 -4.58 5.79
N ASN A 281 -25.91 -5.38 6.25
CA ASN A 281 -26.25 -6.67 5.65
C ASN A 281 -26.73 -6.48 4.21
N TYR A 282 -27.65 -5.56 3.98
CA TYR A 282 -28.13 -5.24 2.63
C TYR A 282 -26.98 -4.90 1.66
N VAL A 283 -26.08 -4.00 2.06
CA VAL A 283 -24.96 -3.60 1.21
C VAL A 283 -23.99 -4.76 0.98
N LYS A 284 -23.72 -5.58 2.00
CA LYS A 284 -22.87 -6.76 1.88
C LYS A 284 -23.46 -7.81 0.93
N GLU A 285 -24.75 -8.11 1.05
CA GLU A 285 -25.45 -9.05 0.17
C GLU A 285 -25.33 -8.64 -1.30
N ASN A 286 -25.60 -7.37 -1.62
CA ASN A 286 -25.46 -6.86 -2.99
C ASN A 286 -24.01 -6.85 -3.48
N LEU A 287 -23.02 -6.53 -2.62
CA LEU A 287 -21.62 -6.59 -2.99
C LEU A 287 -21.13 -8.02 -3.21
N ALA A 288 -21.71 -9.02 -2.55
CA ALA A 288 -21.33 -10.43 -2.70
C ALA A 288 -21.68 -11.01 -4.07
N GLU A 289 -22.53 -10.34 -4.85
CA GLU A 289 -22.79 -10.71 -6.25
C GLU A 289 -21.57 -10.48 -7.15
N ASP A 290 -20.81 -9.42 -6.89
CA ASP A 290 -19.69 -8.97 -7.73
C ASP A 290 -18.30 -9.20 -7.11
N PHE A 291 -18.22 -9.46 -5.79
CA PHE A 291 -16.96 -9.54 -5.06
C PHE A 291 -16.86 -10.80 -4.18
N PRO A 292 -15.63 -11.35 -3.98
CA PRO A 292 -15.41 -12.50 -3.11
C PRO A 292 -15.94 -12.27 -1.68
N ILE A 293 -16.60 -13.27 -1.12
CA ILE A 293 -17.28 -13.17 0.18
C ILE A 293 -16.34 -12.82 1.33
N ASP A 294 -15.11 -13.34 1.34
CA ASP A 294 -14.09 -13.06 2.34
C ASP A 294 -13.68 -11.58 2.36
N ILE A 295 -13.71 -10.91 1.21
CA ILE A 295 -13.45 -9.47 1.07
C ILE A 295 -14.67 -8.66 1.50
N VAL A 296 -15.87 -9.09 1.13
CA VAL A 296 -17.13 -8.45 1.53
C VAL A 296 -17.30 -8.49 3.05
N GLU A 297 -17.04 -9.64 3.67
CA GLU A 297 -17.17 -9.85 5.12
C GLU A 297 -16.01 -9.29 5.95
N SER A 298 -14.96 -8.77 5.31
CA SER A 298 -13.82 -8.23 6.01
C SER A 298 -14.18 -7.01 6.88
N ASN A 299 -13.58 -6.89 8.06
CA ASN A 299 -13.69 -5.71 8.94
C ASN A 299 -13.35 -4.38 8.22
N LYS A 300 -12.50 -4.44 7.21
CA LYS A 300 -12.11 -3.27 6.41
C LYS A 300 -13.26 -2.79 5.53
N THR A 301 -13.99 -3.71 4.89
CA THR A 301 -15.17 -3.39 4.09
C THR A 301 -16.29 -2.90 4.97
N GLU A 302 -16.57 -3.54 6.08
CA GLU A 302 -17.56 -3.13 7.07
C GLU A 302 -17.36 -1.69 7.52
N LYS A 303 -16.17 -1.34 8.02
CA LYS A 303 -15.83 0.04 8.44
C LYS A 303 -15.99 1.06 7.31
N ARG A 304 -15.77 0.66 6.06
CA ARG A 304 -15.96 1.55 4.91
C ARG A 304 -17.42 1.75 4.58
N ILE A 305 -18.23 0.69 4.62
CA ILE A 305 -19.69 0.78 4.44
C ILE A 305 -20.27 1.71 5.51
N GLU A 306 -19.94 1.47 6.77
CA GLU A 306 -20.38 2.33 7.90
C GLU A 306 -20.03 3.79 7.68
N LYS A 307 -18.76 4.07 7.38
CA LYS A 307 -18.28 5.44 7.11
C LYS A 307 -19.08 6.11 6.00
N ILE A 308 -19.32 5.41 4.89
CA ILE A 308 -20.05 5.94 3.74
C ILE A 308 -21.52 6.15 4.09
N PHE A 309 -22.14 5.16 4.72
CA PHE A 309 -23.54 5.23 5.16
C PHE A 309 -23.77 6.43 6.07
N PHE A 310 -23.00 6.58 7.14
CA PHE A 310 -23.14 7.70 8.06
C PHE A 310 -22.76 9.05 7.45
N THR A 311 -21.86 9.08 6.46
CA THR A 311 -21.59 10.30 5.70
C THR A 311 -22.81 10.73 4.90
N ILE A 312 -23.49 9.79 4.24
CA ILE A 312 -24.71 10.07 3.45
C ILE A 312 -25.86 10.41 4.41
N TRP A 313 -26.02 9.65 5.49
CA TRP A 313 -27.04 9.93 6.51
C TRP A 313 -26.86 11.32 7.11
N GLY A 314 -25.66 11.64 7.59
CA GLY A 314 -25.38 12.96 8.16
C GLY A 314 -25.63 14.10 7.18
N ALA A 315 -25.33 13.91 5.89
CA ALA A 315 -25.61 14.90 4.86
C ALA A 315 -27.11 15.08 4.58
N LYS A 316 -27.94 14.02 4.71
CA LYS A 316 -29.38 14.06 4.48
C LYS A 316 -30.17 14.39 5.74
N THR A 317 -29.59 14.17 6.91
CA THR A 317 -30.23 14.41 8.22
C THR A 317 -29.71 15.66 8.94
N VAL A 318 -28.91 16.49 8.23
CA VAL A 318 -28.58 17.81 8.80
C VAL A 318 -29.89 18.53 9.11
N PRO A 319 -30.19 18.81 10.37
CA PRO A 319 -31.40 19.48 10.72
C PRO A 319 -31.55 20.76 9.89
N ILE A 320 -32.75 21.01 9.34
CA ILE A 320 -33.03 22.20 8.55
C ILE A 320 -32.52 23.45 9.28
N GLY A 321 -32.74 23.51 10.60
CA GLY A 321 -32.20 24.58 11.42
C GLY A 321 -30.67 24.72 11.47
N ILE A 322 -29.89 23.68 11.22
CA ILE A 322 -28.41 23.80 11.12
C ILE A 322 -28.00 24.34 9.76
N GLN A 323 -28.71 23.98 8.71
CA GLN A 323 -28.47 24.56 7.36
C GLN A 323 -28.84 26.05 7.35
N GLU A 324 -29.95 26.42 7.96
CA GLU A 324 -30.37 27.80 8.11
C GLU A 324 -29.38 28.60 8.94
N ILE A 325 -28.96 28.12 10.12
CA ILE A 325 -27.95 28.79 10.95
C ILE A 325 -26.66 29.01 10.14
N ALA A 326 -26.17 28.00 9.45
CA ALA A 326 -24.94 28.14 8.66
C ALA A 326 -25.11 29.16 7.52
N ARG A 327 -26.28 29.19 6.87
CA ARG A 327 -26.59 30.15 5.81
C ARG A 327 -26.65 31.56 6.37
N THR A 328 -27.43 31.78 7.43
CA THR A 328 -27.55 33.08 8.10
C THR A 328 -26.21 33.60 8.55
N LEU A 329 -25.40 32.76 9.21
CA LEU A 329 -24.04 33.15 9.64
C LEU A 329 -23.14 33.60 8.49
N CYS A 330 -23.24 32.96 7.32
CA CYS A 330 -22.45 33.36 6.15
C CYS A 330 -23.02 34.62 5.48
N GLU A 331 -24.34 34.75 5.37
CA GLU A 331 -25.04 35.91 4.76
C GLU A 331 -24.89 37.19 5.60
N GLU A 332 -24.95 37.08 6.92
CA GLU A 332 -24.76 38.20 7.84
C GLU A 332 -23.28 38.59 8.00
N ASN A 333 -22.36 37.71 7.70
CA ASN A 333 -20.92 37.92 7.89
C ASN A 333 -20.10 37.51 6.64
N PRO A 334 -20.36 38.13 5.47
CA PRO A 334 -19.74 37.71 4.21
C PRO A 334 -18.24 37.90 4.19
N GLU A 335 -17.71 38.90 4.90
CA GLU A 335 -16.29 39.25 4.93
C GLU A 335 -15.46 38.45 5.95
N LEU A 336 -16.11 37.79 6.91
CA LEU A 336 -15.42 37.08 7.97
C LEU A 336 -14.81 35.75 7.45
N SER A 337 -13.69 35.36 8.06
CA SER A 337 -13.11 34.03 7.85
C SER A 337 -13.98 32.93 8.44
N LEU A 338 -13.77 31.67 7.99
CA LEU A 338 -14.50 30.54 8.57
C LEU A 338 -14.22 30.37 10.07
N SER A 339 -13.04 30.75 10.54
CA SER A 339 -12.68 30.71 11.96
C SER A 339 -13.54 31.67 12.78
N GLU A 340 -13.65 32.90 12.33
CA GLU A 340 -14.46 33.95 12.99
C GLU A 340 -15.94 33.62 12.98
N ILE A 341 -16.47 33.06 11.88
CA ILE A 341 -17.84 32.56 11.80
C ILE A 341 -18.08 31.45 12.84
N MET A 342 -17.09 30.55 13.02
CA MET A 342 -17.22 29.49 14.02
C MET A 342 -17.15 29.99 15.47
N GLU A 343 -16.45 31.09 15.71
CA GLU A 343 -16.47 31.78 17.03
C GLU A 343 -17.85 32.35 17.32
N ILE A 344 -18.47 33.07 16.35
CA ILE A 344 -19.83 33.59 16.44
C ILE A 344 -20.84 32.44 16.68
N PHE A 345 -20.70 31.34 15.92
CA PHE A 345 -21.55 30.15 16.13
C PHE A 345 -21.44 29.63 17.56
N SER A 346 -20.24 29.52 18.09
CA SER A 346 -19.99 28.99 19.44
C SER A 346 -20.55 29.87 20.53
N GLN A 347 -20.58 31.19 20.31
CA GLN A 347 -21.13 32.17 21.24
C GLN A 347 -22.67 32.21 21.16
N GLN A 348 -23.24 32.24 19.96
CA GLN A 348 -24.69 32.34 19.77
C GLN A 348 -25.45 31.03 20.01
N TYR A 349 -24.80 29.88 19.76
CA TYR A 349 -25.42 28.56 19.85
C TYR A 349 -24.64 27.57 20.75
N PRO A 350 -24.35 27.91 22.03
CA PRO A 350 -23.52 27.09 22.92
C PRO A 350 -24.09 25.67 23.12
N GLN A 351 -25.43 25.52 23.08
CA GLN A 351 -26.14 24.25 23.19
C GLN A 351 -25.99 23.34 21.94
N LYS A 352 -25.50 23.88 20.81
CA LYS A 352 -25.29 23.15 19.56
C LYS A 352 -23.79 22.90 19.27
N LYS A 353 -22.92 23.02 20.25
CA LYS A 353 -21.46 22.90 20.13
C LYS A 353 -21.01 21.57 19.50
N ASN A 354 -21.75 20.50 19.75
CA ASN A 354 -21.53 19.18 19.13
C ASN A 354 -21.79 19.16 17.61
N GLN A 355 -22.49 20.17 17.07
CA GLN A 355 -22.82 20.30 15.65
C GLN A 355 -21.87 21.26 14.90
N ALA A 356 -20.87 21.84 15.59
CA ALA A 356 -19.93 22.80 15.03
C ALA A 356 -19.23 22.32 13.73
N ARG A 357 -18.86 21.04 13.64
CA ARG A 357 -18.25 20.48 12.43
C ARG A 357 -19.19 20.50 11.21
N MET A 358 -20.50 20.31 11.43
CA MET A 358 -21.50 20.38 10.36
C MET A 358 -21.67 21.81 9.87
N VAL A 359 -21.81 22.78 10.79
CA VAL A 359 -21.88 24.20 10.45
C VAL A 359 -20.65 24.63 9.68
N TYR A 360 -19.44 24.31 10.15
CA TYR A 360 -18.19 24.61 9.45
C TYR A 360 -18.19 24.07 8.02
N SER A 361 -18.58 22.80 7.83
CA SER A 361 -18.59 22.17 6.50
C SER A 361 -19.58 22.85 5.54
N ILE A 362 -20.72 23.33 6.04
CA ILE A 362 -21.72 24.03 5.24
C ILE A 362 -21.23 25.44 4.90
N CYS A 363 -20.74 26.18 5.88
CA CYS A 363 -20.19 27.54 5.66
C CYS A 363 -19.04 27.51 4.67
N LYS A 364 -18.15 26.51 4.74
CA LYS A 364 -17.06 26.33 3.78
C LYS A 364 -17.58 26.20 2.35
N LYS A 365 -18.59 25.35 2.13
CA LYS A 365 -19.20 25.16 0.80
C LYS A 365 -19.89 26.41 0.27
N ILE A 366 -20.55 27.18 1.14
CA ILE A 366 -21.17 28.46 0.76
C ILE A 366 -20.10 29.43 0.28
N LYS A 367 -19.06 29.67 1.08
CA LYS A 367 -17.98 30.60 0.74
C LYS A 367 -17.14 30.16 -0.48
N GLU A 368 -16.98 28.86 -0.73
CA GLU A 368 -16.32 28.35 -1.95
C GLU A 368 -17.18 28.57 -3.21
N ARG A 369 -18.49 28.55 -3.08
CA ARG A 369 -19.42 28.82 -4.20
C ARG A 369 -19.48 30.32 -4.52
N ASP A 370 -19.45 31.17 -3.52
CA ASP A 370 -19.55 32.62 -3.69
C ASP A 370 -18.23 33.26 -4.18
N ARG A 371 -17.13 32.49 -4.22
CA ARG A 371 -15.83 32.88 -4.80
C ARG A 371 -15.69 32.52 -6.30
N LYS A 372 -16.65 31.76 -6.84
CA LYS A 372 -16.70 31.38 -8.27
C LYS A 372 -17.68 32.27 -9.04
#